data_67dc84455d2a0e3bf5fe9d8631a60e9f
#
_entry.id   67dc84455d2a0e3bf5fe9d8631a60e9f
#
_cell.length_a   1.000
_cell.length_b   1.000
_cell.length_c   1.000
_cell.angle_alpha   90.00
_cell.angle_beta   90.00
_cell.angle_gamma   90.00
#
_symmetry.space_group_name_H-M   'P 1'
#
loop_
_entity.id
_entity.type
_entity.pdbx_description
1 polymer ?
#
loop_
_entity_poly.entity_id
_entity_poly.type
_entity_poly.pdbx_seq_one_letter_code
_entity_poly.pdbx_strand_id
1 'polypeptide(L)'
;MTNLQPMTTSPVLPEHEDDPHTFHILVLVKATRHWLDMKTEKRRVFFDEVVIPLLRQRPEIRMRWFEPEAFSTRASYIMLCETTDLSAWAWFCDELRDSLFWDHYFEVIDILPTFEANYLA
;
A
#
# COMPACT_ATOMS: atom_id res chain seq x y z
N MET A 1 -16.46 -23.05 1.99
CA MET A 1 -16.41 -22.73 2.06
C MET A 1 -15.88 -22.57 1.94
N THR A 2 -16.21 -22.94 2.10
CA THR A 2 -16.18 -22.68 2.19
C THR A 2 -15.74 -22.47 2.00
N ASN A 3 -16.27 -22.92 1.88
CA ASN A 3 -16.39 -22.48 1.89
C ASN A 3 -16.13 -22.21 1.66
N LEU A 4 -16.67 -22.33 1.61
CA LEU A 4 -16.91 -21.69 1.53
C LEU A 4 -16.97 -21.56 1.59
N GLN A 5 -17.52 -21.70 1.44
CA GLN A 5 -17.99 -21.23 1.65
C GLN A 5 -17.98 -20.76 1.53
N PRO A 6 -18.39 -21.05 1.27
CA PRO A 6 -18.74 -20.44 1.23
C PRO A 6 -18.50 -19.96 1.09
N MET A 7 -18.82 -19.55 0.99
CA MET A 7 -18.87 -18.77 1.08
C MET A 7 -19.00 -18.35 1.11
N THR A 8 -19.28 -18.19 0.98
CA THR A 8 -19.56 -17.64 1.22
C THR A 8 -19.78 -16.98 1.10
N THR A 9 -20.08 -16.58 0.92
CA THR A 9 -20.34 -15.84 0.85
C THR A 9 -20.20 -15.06 0.63
N SER A 10 -20.57 -14.89 0.76
CA SER A 10 -20.36 -13.72 0.58
C SER A 10 -19.27 -13.42 0.15
N PRO A 11 -19.26 -12.81 -0.56
CA PRO A 11 -18.10 -12.33 -0.88
C PRO A 11 -17.63 -11.47 0.15
N VAL A 12 -18.33 -11.41 1.07
CA VAL A 12 -17.79 -10.72 2.03
C VAL A 12 -16.68 -11.39 2.50
N LEU A 13 -15.88 -10.76 2.70
CA LEU A 13 -14.72 -11.16 2.80
C LEU A 13 -14.43 -11.24 4.22
N PRO A 14 -13.78 -12.20 4.61
CA PRO A 14 -13.38 -12.35 5.95
C PRO A 14 -12.59 -11.21 6.42
N GLU A 15 -12.17 -10.50 5.48
CA GLU A 15 -11.39 -9.41 5.76
C GLU A 15 -12.13 -8.42 6.54
N HIS A 16 -13.36 -8.54 6.62
CA HIS A 16 -14.11 -7.67 7.48
C HIS A 16 -13.93 -8.04 8.94
N GLU A 17 -13.03 -8.95 9.20
CA GLU A 17 -12.55 -9.12 10.55
C GLU A 17 -11.56 -8.03 10.95
N ASP A 18 -11.25 -7.12 10.06
CA ASP A 18 -10.41 -6.00 10.43
C ASP A 18 -11.05 -5.21 11.55
N ASP A 19 -10.19 -4.75 12.46
CA ASP A 19 -10.59 -3.84 13.51
C ASP A 19 -11.30 -2.65 12.86
N PRO A 20 -12.45 -2.21 13.39
CA PRO A 20 -13.16 -1.05 12.82
C PRO A 20 -12.35 0.22 12.88
N HIS A 21 -11.25 0.25 13.62
CA HIS A 21 -10.37 1.41 13.66
C HIS A 21 -9.17 1.26 12.71
N THR A 22 -9.22 0.30 11.79
CA THR A 22 -8.17 0.15 10.79
C THR A 22 -8.21 1.35 9.83
N PHE A 23 -7.09 2.02 9.72
CA PHE A 23 -6.89 3.04 8.71
C PHE A 23 -6.50 2.39 7.40
N HIS A 24 -7.06 2.87 6.31
CA HIS A 24 -6.67 2.49 4.95
C HIS A 24 -6.08 3.73 4.31
N ILE A 25 -4.78 3.72 4.10
CA ILE A 25 -4.05 4.91 3.65
C ILE A 25 -3.64 4.67 2.21
N LEU A 26 -4.22 5.46 1.30
CA LEU A 26 -3.91 5.35 -0.12
C LEU A 26 -2.88 6.41 -0.47
N VAL A 27 -1.76 5.97 -1.03
CA VAL A 27 -0.70 6.86 -1.45
C VAL A 27 -0.56 6.75 -2.96
N LEU A 28 -0.87 7.84 -3.66
CA LEU A 28 -0.77 7.89 -5.10
C LEU A 28 0.60 8.40 -5.48
N VAL A 29 1.31 7.65 -6.33
CA VAL A 29 2.67 8.01 -6.71
C VAL A 29 2.84 7.95 -8.23
N LYS A 30 3.72 8.82 -8.72
CA LYS A 30 4.14 8.85 -10.10
C LYS A 30 5.57 8.34 -10.18
N ALA A 31 5.81 7.37 -11.04
CA ALA A 31 7.18 6.88 -11.25
C ALA A 31 8.00 7.95 -11.96
N THR A 32 9.22 8.15 -11.48
CA THR A 32 10.17 9.06 -12.13
C THR A 32 10.91 8.33 -13.26
N ARG A 33 11.68 9.10 -14.02
CA ARG A 33 12.52 8.52 -15.06
C ARG A 33 13.51 7.53 -14.48
N HIS A 34 14.03 7.77 -13.30
CA HIS A 34 14.96 6.84 -12.65
C HIS A 34 14.34 5.47 -12.45
N TRP A 35 13.07 5.42 -12.02
CA TRP A 35 12.36 4.16 -11.85
C TRP A 35 12.07 3.52 -13.21
N LEU A 36 11.59 4.32 -14.15
CA LEU A 36 11.19 3.81 -15.46
C LEU A 36 12.36 3.25 -16.26
N ASP A 37 13.57 3.76 -16.03
CA ASP A 37 14.75 3.27 -16.72
C ASP A 37 15.30 1.96 -16.14
N MET A 38 14.80 1.53 -14.98
CA MET A 38 15.25 0.27 -14.38
C MET A 38 14.47 -0.91 -14.94
N LYS A 39 15.15 -2.04 -15.09
CA LYS A 39 14.50 -3.29 -15.45
C LYS A 39 13.77 -3.86 -14.24
N THR A 40 12.83 -4.76 -14.50
CA THR A 40 12.00 -5.35 -13.48
C THR A 40 12.79 -5.97 -12.34
N GLU A 41 13.90 -6.67 -12.65
CA GLU A 41 14.71 -7.29 -11.61
C GLU A 41 15.26 -6.25 -10.63
N LYS A 42 15.73 -5.11 -11.14
CA LYS A 42 16.27 -4.06 -10.29
C LYS A 42 15.19 -3.42 -9.44
N ARG A 43 13.98 -3.28 -9.99
CA ARG A 43 12.86 -2.76 -9.23
C ARG A 43 12.51 -3.68 -8.07
N ARG A 44 12.54 -5.01 -8.31
CA ARG A 44 12.30 -5.99 -7.25
C ARG A 44 13.39 -5.94 -6.18
N VAL A 45 14.63 -5.79 -6.59
CA VAL A 45 15.74 -5.67 -5.64
C VAL A 45 15.53 -4.48 -4.72
N PHE A 46 15.10 -3.33 -5.27
CA PHE A 46 14.82 -2.18 -4.44
C PHE A 46 13.76 -2.48 -3.38
N PHE A 47 12.63 -3.10 -3.79
CA PHE A 47 11.60 -3.46 -2.82
C PHE A 47 12.11 -4.46 -1.80
N ASP A 48 12.86 -5.46 -2.22
CA ASP A 48 13.38 -6.49 -1.33
C ASP A 48 14.39 -5.94 -0.31
N GLU A 49 15.17 -4.94 -0.73
CA GLU A 49 16.23 -4.41 0.13
C GLU A 49 15.81 -3.20 0.95
N VAL A 50 14.77 -2.49 0.54
CA VAL A 50 14.37 -1.25 1.22
C VAL A 50 12.97 -1.35 1.81
N VAL A 51 11.96 -1.63 0.99
CA VAL A 51 10.57 -1.53 1.43
C VAL A 51 10.19 -2.71 2.32
N ILE A 52 10.50 -3.92 1.89
CA ILE A 52 10.14 -5.14 2.63
C ILE A 52 10.78 -5.16 4.02
N PRO A 53 12.08 -4.83 4.18
CA PRO A 53 12.67 -4.79 5.52
C PRO A 53 12.01 -3.80 6.47
N LEU A 54 11.56 -2.64 5.94
CA LEU A 54 10.83 -1.69 6.77
C LEU A 54 9.51 -2.27 7.25
N LEU A 55 8.78 -2.93 6.37
CA LEU A 55 7.52 -3.57 6.74
C LEU A 55 7.72 -4.67 7.76
N ARG A 56 8.83 -5.41 7.68
CA ARG A 56 9.14 -6.45 8.65
C ARG A 56 9.39 -5.91 10.04
N GLN A 57 9.85 -4.67 10.15
CA GLN A 57 10.05 -4.01 11.44
C GLN A 57 8.75 -3.54 12.06
N ARG A 58 7.69 -3.42 11.28
CA ARG A 58 6.37 -2.96 11.75
C ARG A 58 5.29 -3.87 11.21
N PRO A 59 5.13 -5.08 11.79
CA PRO A 59 4.13 -6.04 11.28
C PRO A 59 2.70 -5.55 11.45
N GLU A 60 2.47 -4.45 12.18
CA GLU A 60 1.17 -3.81 12.27
C GLU A 60 0.71 -3.24 10.92
N ILE A 61 1.62 -3.03 9.97
CA ILE A 61 1.29 -2.44 8.68
C ILE A 61 1.20 -3.55 7.65
N ARG A 62 0.08 -3.59 6.93
CA ARG A 62 -0.06 -4.42 5.73
C ARG A 62 -0.01 -3.48 4.54
N MET A 63 0.78 -3.81 3.54
CA MET A 63 0.90 -2.99 2.34
C MET A 63 0.57 -3.80 1.10
N ARG A 64 -0.22 -3.19 0.21
CA ARG A 64 -0.47 -3.71 -1.13
C ARG A 64 -0.11 -2.64 -2.15
N TRP A 65 0.25 -3.07 -3.33
CA TRP A 65 0.79 -2.20 -4.37
C TRP A 65 0.00 -2.42 -5.65
N PHE A 66 -0.62 -1.35 -6.16
CA PHE A 66 -1.53 -1.43 -7.30
C PHE A 66 -1.03 -0.61 -8.47
N GLU A 67 -1.39 -0.99 -9.69
CA GLU A 67 -1.00 -0.30 -10.92
C GLU A 67 -2.23 0.22 -11.65
N PRO A 68 -2.59 1.50 -11.51
CA PRO A 68 -3.74 2.07 -12.21
C PRO A 68 -3.43 2.53 -13.64
N GLU A 69 -2.20 2.37 -14.13
CA GLU A 69 -1.75 2.98 -15.38
C GLU A 69 -2.58 2.60 -16.58
N ALA A 70 -3.17 1.41 -16.62
CA ALA A 70 -4.00 1.01 -17.75
C ALA A 70 -5.30 1.81 -17.83
N PHE A 71 -5.67 2.52 -16.76
CA PHE A 71 -6.97 3.18 -16.65
C PHE A 71 -6.85 4.68 -16.40
N SER A 72 -5.71 5.16 -15.93
CA SER A 72 -5.57 6.55 -15.50
C SER A 72 -4.15 7.04 -15.71
N THR A 73 -4.03 8.31 -16.07
CA THR A 73 -2.72 8.96 -16.16
C THR A 73 -2.33 9.67 -14.88
N ARG A 74 -3.20 9.62 -13.87
CA ARG A 74 -2.99 10.41 -12.65
C ARG A 74 -1.89 9.86 -11.76
N ALA A 75 -1.73 8.55 -11.72
CA ALA A 75 -0.72 7.90 -10.90
C ALA A 75 -0.15 6.70 -11.64
N SER A 76 1.10 6.37 -11.37
CA SER A 76 1.72 5.14 -11.88
C SER A 76 1.38 3.96 -11.00
N TYR A 77 1.33 4.19 -9.68
CA TYR A 77 1.02 3.17 -8.68
C TYR A 77 0.21 3.77 -7.56
N ILE A 78 -0.53 2.91 -6.86
CA ILE A 78 -1.19 3.27 -5.61
C ILE A 78 -0.70 2.31 -4.55
N MET A 79 -0.13 2.86 -3.48
CA MET A 79 0.27 2.09 -2.31
C MET A 79 -0.89 2.13 -1.33
N LEU A 80 -1.39 0.96 -0.94
CA LEU A 80 -2.43 0.87 0.08
C LEU A 80 -1.80 0.30 1.34
N CYS A 81 -1.75 1.12 2.39
CA CYS A 81 -1.27 0.70 3.69
C CYS A 81 -2.44 0.60 4.66
N GLU A 82 -2.51 -0.51 5.38
CA GLU A 82 -3.57 -0.74 6.35
C GLU A 82 -2.95 -0.97 7.70
N THR A 83 -3.41 -0.24 8.71
CA THR A 83 -2.90 -0.36 10.07
C THR A 83 -3.90 0.23 11.07
N THR A 84 -3.90 -0.30 12.29
CA THR A 84 -4.63 0.30 13.40
C THR A 84 -3.77 1.30 14.16
N ASP A 85 -2.49 1.42 13.81
CA ASP A 85 -1.51 2.22 14.55
C ASP A 85 -0.94 3.30 13.64
N LEU A 86 -1.47 4.52 13.77
CA LEU A 86 -1.00 5.65 12.97
C LEU A 86 0.45 6.02 13.27
N SER A 87 0.95 5.70 14.45
CA SER A 87 2.37 5.98 14.72
C SER A 87 3.27 5.03 13.94
N ALA A 88 2.82 3.80 13.71
CA ALA A 88 3.56 2.88 12.83
C ALA A 88 3.57 3.42 11.40
N TRP A 89 2.44 3.94 10.92
CA TRP A 89 2.38 4.56 9.60
C TRP A 89 3.32 5.76 9.51
N ALA A 90 3.32 6.64 10.52
CA ALA A 90 4.19 7.81 10.50
C ALA A 90 5.66 7.41 10.44
N TRP A 91 6.04 6.39 11.21
CA TRP A 91 7.40 5.88 11.17
C TRP A 91 7.76 5.34 9.77
N PHE A 92 6.86 4.55 9.18
CA PHE A 92 7.10 3.97 7.86
C PHE A 92 7.23 5.06 6.79
N CYS A 93 6.37 6.07 6.86
CA CYS A 93 6.39 7.19 5.93
C CYS A 93 7.72 7.96 6.05
N ASP A 94 8.18 8.19 7.29
CA ASP A 94 9.45 8.88 7.50
C ASP A 94 10.63 8.08 6.96
N GLU A 95 10.62 6.76 7.14
CA GLU A 95 11.69 5.91 6.62
C GLU A 95 11.69 5.89 5.10
N LEU A 96 10.51 5.88 4.47
CA LEU A 96 10.42 5.97 3.02
C LEU A 96 10.94 7.32 2.52
N ARG A 97 10.68 8.40 3.26
CA ARG A 97 11.19 9.74 2.88
C ARG A 97 12.71 9.80 2.90
N ASP A 98 13.34 9.05 3.78
CA ASP A 98 14.80 9.02 3.89
C ASP A 98 15.43 8.03 2.91
N SER A 99 14.63 7.29 2.16
CA SER A 99 15.11 6.32 1.17
C SER A 99 15.00 6.88 -0.23
N LEU A 100 15.49 6.11 -1.22
CA LEU A 100 15.32 6.46 -2.62
C LEU A 100 13.88 6.37 -3.10
N PHE A 101 12.97 5.80 -2.28
CA PHE A 101 11.55 5.73 -2.66
C PHE A 101 10.99 7.13 -2.92
N TRP A 102 11.26 8.07 -2.00
CA TRP A 102 10.63 9.39 -2.03
C TRP A 102 11.45 10.33 -2.91
N ASP A 103 10.80 10.88 -3.90
CA ASP A 103 11.34 11.85 -4.86
C ASP A 103 12.37 11.30 -5.84
N HIS A 104 13.16 10.28 -5.50
CA HIS A 104 14.10 9.73 -6.46
C HIS A 104 13.38 8.75 -7.42
N TYR A 105 12.69 7.75 -6.87
CA TYR A 105 11.97 6.80 -7.70
C TYR A 105 10.51 7.16 -7.90
N PHE A 106 9.89 7.82 -6.92
CA PHE A 106 8.47 8.15 -7.00
C PHE A 106 8.22 9.57 -6.52
N GLU A 107 7.40 10.28 -7.27
CA GLU A 107 6.83 11.54 -6.82
C GLU A 107 5.50 11.21 -6.14
N VAL A 108 5.35 11.61 -4.89
CA VAL A 108 4.10 11.37 -4.14
C VAL A 108 3.11 12.44 -4.53
N ILE A 109 2.00 12.01 -5.14
CA ILE A 109 0.98 12.93 -5.65
C ILE A 109 -0.02 13.25 -4.56
N ASP A 110 -0.43 12.26 -3.77
CA ASP A 110 -1.47 12.45 -2.78
C ASP A 110 -1.39 11.34 -1.74
N ILE A 111 -1.78 11.67 -0.52
CA ILE A 111 -1.89 10.71 0.59
C ILE A 111 -3.28 10.86 1.17
N LEU A 112 -4.06 9.78 1.13
CA LEU A 112 -5.46 9.77 1.56
C LEU A 112 -5.66 8.78 2.69
N PRO A 113 -5.47 9.22 3.95
CA PRO A 113 -5.84 8.37 5.07
C PRO A 113 -7.35 8.30 5.17
N THR A 114 -7.88 7.11 5.42
CA THR A 114 -9.32 6.93 5.44
C THR A 114 -9.70 5.73 6.32
N PHE A 115 -10.96 5.70 6.70
CA PHE A 115 -11.58 4.52 7.31
C PHE A 115 -12.61 3.97 6.33
N GLU A 116 -12.87 2.68 6.44
CA GLU A 116 -13.99 2.12 5.69
C GLU A 116 -15.31 2.66 6.25
N ALA A 117 -16.17 3.14 5.37
CA ALA A 117 -17.50 3.56 5.78
C ALA A 117 -18.38 2.31 5.96
N ASN A 118 -19.10 2.23 7.05
CA ASN A 118 -19.81 1.00 7.40
C ASN A 118 -21.28 1.00 6.99
N TYR A 119 -21.59 1.64 5.86
CA TYR A 119 -22.97 1.62 5.36
C TYR A 119 -23.38 0.26 4.77
N LEU A 120 -22.40 -0.55 4.41
CA LEU A 120 -22.66 -1.81 3.74
C LEU A 120 -22.44 -3.02 4.63
N ALA A 121 -22.23 -2.79 5.90
CA ALA A 121 -21.90 -3.87 6.84
C ALA A 121 -23.10 -4.76 7.19
#